data_63ca56e824e9ce8c92edcfb1585ed826
#
_entry.id   63ca56e824e9ce8c92edcfb1585ed826
#
_cell.length_a   1.000
_cell.length_b   1.000
_cell.length_c   1.000
_cell.angle_alpha   90.00
_cell.angle_beta   90.00
_cell.angle_gamma   90.00
#
_symmetry.space_group_name_H-M   'P 1'
#
loop_
_entity.id
_entity.type
_entity.pdbx_description
1 polymer ?
#
loop_
_entity_poly.entity_id
_entity_poly.type
_entity_poly.pdbx_seq_one_letter_code
_entity_poly.pdbx_strand_id
1 'polypeptide(L)'
;MHAMQHATLLLVLTSKTHALSADPSKGFAIFARNVMRGNQRCFSRVADDLAQRGLPNGARVLDLGASAGEPSLTIASRGFRVVSTDFAPPNKNLGEKRAAAFGLSDRVEFHTADAQDLSRWGDGTFDACVGTYVLMFTPDVERVCREVRRVLKPGAPFITTVWQPPARVDICVEINHCVGCTTILH
;
A
#
# COMPACT_ATOMS: atom_id res chain seq x y z
N MET A 1 6.22 11.78 23.26
CA MET A 1 5.02 11.19 22.69
C MET A 1 5.29 10.15 21.59
N HIS A 2 6.35 10.26 20.78
CA HIS A 2 6.67 9.30 19.69
C HIS A 2 7.03 7.87 20.15
N ALA A 3 7.73 7.73 21.27
CA ALA A 3 8.13 6.41 21.82
C ALA A 3 6.94 5.57 22.30
N MET A 4 5.86 6.20 22.77
CA MET A 4 4.67 5.50 23.25
C MET A 4 3.84 4.87 22.09
N GLN A 5 3.81 5.49 20.91
CA GLN A 5 3.06 4.94 19.77
C GLN A 5 3.69 3.66 19.23
N HIS A 6 5.02 3.59 19.19
CA HIS A 6 5.73 2.37 18.77
C HIS A 6 5.57 1.23 19.78
N ALA A 7 5.59 1.55 21.08
CA ALA A 7 5.36 0.56 22.13
C ALA A 7 3.93 -0.01 22.11
N THR A 8 2.92 0.84 21.84
CA THR A 8 1.52 0.41 21.76
C THR A 8 1.25 -0.48 20.55
N LEU A 9 1.88 -0.18 19.41
CA LEU A 9 1.78 -1.00 18.21
C LEU A 9 2.41 -2.38 18.42
N LEU A 10 3.58 -2.42 19.06
CA LEU A 10 4.25 -3.68 19.42
C LEU A 10 3.42 -4.51 20.42
N LEU A 11 2.76 -3.85 21.39
CA LEU A 11 1.92 -4.52 22.38
C LEU A 11 0.64 -5.11 21.77
N VAL A 12 0.00 -4.42 20.82
CA VAL A 12 -1.17 -4.93 20.10
C VAL A 12 -0.80 -6.14 19.24
N LEU A 13 0.38 -6.11 18.63
CA LEU A 13 0.89 -7.25 17.85
C LEU A 13 1.24 -8.45 18.75
N THR A 14 1.72 -8.22 19.98
CA THR A 14 2.11 -9.28 20.90
C THR A 14 0.95 -9.87 21.70
N SER A 15 -0.09 -9.11 22.00
CA SER A 15 -1.21 -9.56 22.84
C SER A 15 -2.22 -10.47 22.13
N LYS A 16 -2.30 -10.43 20.80
CA LYS A 16 -3.22 -11.28 20.00
C LYS A 16 -2.57 -12.48 19.32
N THR A 17 -1.25 -12.62 19.41
CA THR A 17 -0.51 -13.69 18.73
C THR A 17 0.36 -14.49 19.70
N HIS A 18 -0.28 -15.24 20.58
CA HIS A 18 0.40 -16.19 21.49
C HIS A 18 1.16 -17.32 20.75
N ALA A 19 1.36 -17.20 19.45
CA ALA A 19 2.07 -18.16 18.60
C ALA A 19 3.04 -17.50 17.59
N LEU A 20 3.52 -16.28 17.87
CA LEU A 20 4.62 -15.73 17.06
C LEU A 20 5.90 -16.43 17.48
N SER A 21 6.56 -17.11 16.54
CA SER A 21 7.85 -17.77 16.75
C SER A 21 8.84 -16.79 17.38
N ALA A 22 9.82 -17.30 18.14
CA ALA A 22 10.91 -16.51 18.71
C ALA A 22 11.77 -15.76 17.64
N ASP A 23 11.50 -16.00 16.36
CA ASP A 23 12.11 -15.32 15.21
C ASP A 23 11.16 -14.19 14.72
N PRO A 24 11.53 -12.92 14.91
CA PRO A 24 10.68 -11.77 14.49
C PRO A 24 10.38 -11.77 12.98
N SER A 25 11.28 -12.31 12.14
CA SER A 25 11.07 -12.37 10.70
C SER A 25 9.94 -13.33 10.31
N LYS A 26 9.81 -14.43 11.03
CA LYS A 26 8.71 -15.40 10.85
C LYS A 26 7.38 -14.85 11.36
N GLY A 27 7.41 -14.12 12.48
CA GLY A 27 6.25 -13.44 13.02
C GLY A 27 5.66 -12.43 12.05
N PHE A 28 6.50 -11.61 11.42
CA PHE A 28 6.09 -10.65 10.42
C PHE A 28 5.53 -11.32 9.15
N ALA A 29 6.14 -12.39 8.67
CA ALA A 29 5.65 -13.14 7.51
C ALA A 29 4.27 -13.77 7.75
N ILE A 30 4.01 -14.28 8.95
CA ILE A 30 2.69 -14.80 9.35
C ILE A 30 1.66 -13.67 9.41
N PHE A 31 2.02 -12.53 10.02
CA PHE A 31 1.17 -11.34 10.08
C PHE A 31 0.82 -10.85 8.67
N ALA A 32 1.82 -10.61 7.82
CA ALA A 32 1.62 -10.15 6.45
C ALA A 32 0.70 -11.11 5.67
N ARG A 33 0.90 -12.42 5.79
CA ARG A 33 0.05 -13.43 5.15
C ARG A 33 -1.40 -13.39 5.65
N ASN A 34 -1.61 -13.20 6.94
CA ASN A 34 -2.96 -13.13 7.52
C ASN A 34 -3.67 -11.84 7.12
N VAL A 35 -2.96 -10.70 7.13
CA VAL A 35 -3.47 -9.42 6.62
C VAL A 35 -3.85 -9.54 5.15
N MET A 36 -3.00 -10.14 4.32
CA MET A 36 -3.30 -10.32 2.90
C MET A 36 -4.52 -11.20 2.66
N ARG A 37 -4.69 -12.30 3.43
CA ARG A 37 -5.86 -13.18 3.30
C ARG A 37 -7.15 -12.50 3.75
N GLY A 38 -7.11 -11.76 4.85
CA GLY A 38 -8.28 -11.06 5.40
C GLY A 38 -8.75 -9.88 4.57
N ASN A 39 -7.85 -9.26 3.77
CA ASN A 39 -8.14 -8.01 3.07
C ASN A 39 -8.30 -8.14 1.55
N GLN A 40 -8.52 -9.36 1.02
CA GLN A 40 -8.69 -9.60 -0.42
C GLN A 40 -9.83 -8.74 -1.03
N ARG A 41 -10.92 -8.54 -0.30
CA ARG A 41 -12.03 -7.69 -0.74
C ARG A 41 -11.60 -6.23 -0.88
N CYS A 42 -10.81 -5.72 0.07
CA CYS A 42 -10.25 -4.38 0.02
C CYS A 42 -9.32 -4.21 -1.20
N PHE A 43 -8.41 -5.15 -1.42
CA PHE A 43 -7.50 -5.10 -2.56
C PHE A 43 -8.24 -5.14 -3.91
N SER A 44 -9.25 -6.01 -4.04
CA SER A 44 -10.11 -6.04 -5.22
C SER A 44 -10.85 -4.72 -5.41
N ARG A 45 -11.42 -4.16 -4.33
CA ARG A 45 -12.13 -2.89 -4.38
C ARG A 45 -11.24 -1.74 -4.86
N VAL A 46 -10.01 -1.63 -4.35
CA VAL A 46 -9.03 -0.63 -4.78
C VAL A 46 -8.69 -0.80 -6.27
N ALA A 47 -8.45 -2.02 -6.72
CA ALA A 47 -8.14 -2.29 -8.12
C ALA A 47 -9.34 -2.01 -9.05
N ASP A 48 -10.56 -2.35 -8.63
CA ASP A 48 -11.79 -2.09 -9.39
C ASP A 48 -12.09 -0.59 -9.46
N ASP A 49 -11.85 0.17 -8.38
CA ASP A 49 -12.00 1.62 -8.36
C ASP A 49 -11.04 2.30 -9.34
N LEU A 50 -9.77 1.89 -9.36
CA LEU A 50 -8.80 2.36 -10.35
C LEU A 50 -9.28 2.08 -11.78
N ALA A 51 -9.79 0.88 -12.05
CA ALA A 51 -10.29 0.51 -13.37
C ALA A 51 -11.50 1.35 -13.81
N GLN A 52 -12.36 1.72 -12.87
CA GLN A 52 -13.56 2.54 -13.13
C GLN A 52 -13.24 4.02 -13.39
N ARG A 53 -12.02 4.50 -13.05
CA ARG A 53 -11.61 5.90 -13.26
C ARG A 53 -11.22 6.24 -14.70
N GLY A 54 -11.32 5.28 -15.60
CA GLY A 54 -10.99 5.52 -17.01
C GLY A 54 -9.49 5.67 -17.31
N LEU A 55 -8.63 5.23 -16.40
CA LEU A 55 -7.19 5.19 -16.65
C LEU A 55 -6.89 4.23 -17.82
N PRO A 56 -5.95 4.59 -18.72
CA PRO A 56 -5.63 3.73 -19.86
C PRO A 56 -5.02 2.39 -19.43
N ASN A 57 -5.22 1.35 -20.24
CA ASN A 57 -4.50 0.09 -20.05
C ASN A 57 -2.99 0.33 -20.08
N GLY A 58 -2.28 -0.25 -19.12
CA GLY A 58 -0.85 -0.02 -18.92
C GLY A 58 -0.51 1.29 -18.19
N ALA A 59 -1.50 2.04 -17.68
CA ALA A 59 -1.24 3.18 -16.81
C ALA A 59 -0.34 2.77 -15.63
N ARG A 60 0.57 3.68 -15.27
CA ARG A 60 1.60 3.44 -14.26
C ARG A 60 1.10 3.81 -12.88
N VAL A 61 0.93 2.83 -12.01
CA VAL A 61 0.41 2.98 -10.65
C VAL A 61 1.54 2.78 -9.64
N LEU A 62 1.67 3.71 -8.69
CA LEU A 62 2.53 3.55 -7.51
C LEU A 62 1.72 2.90 -6.39
N ASP A 63 2.27 1.84 -5.77
CA ASP A 63 1.69 1.21 -4.59
C ASP A 63 2.65 1.34 -3.40
N LEU A 64 2.20 2.04 -2.37
CA LEU A 64 2.96 2.33 -1.15
C LEU A 64 2.66 1.31 -0.07
N GLY A 65 3.71 0.72 0.51
CA GLY A 65 3.58 -0.24 1.61
C GLY A 65 2.90 -1.55 1.18
N ALA A 66 3.18 -1.99 -0.04
CA ALA A 66 2.55 -3.16 -0.66
C ALA A 66 2.87 -4.50 0.02
N SER A 67 3.71 -4.51 1.07
CA SER A 67 4.15 -5.72 1.75
C SER A 67 4.65 -6.77 0.72
N ALA A 68 4.08 -7.96 0.72
CA ALA A 68 4.43 -9.03 -0.21
C ALA A 68 3.70 -8.92 -1.57
N GLY A 69 3.32 -7.72 -2.00
CA GLY A 69 2.81 -7.44 -3.32
C GLY A 69 1.29 -7.31 -3.45
N GLU A 70 0.56 -7.01 -2.37
CA GLU A 70 -0.86 -6.64 -2.46
C GLU A 70 -1.09 -5.20 -1.96
N PRO A 71 -1.92 -4.44 -2.65
CA PRO A 71 -2.77 -4.77 -3.81
C PRO A 71 -2.06 -4.78 -5.19
N SER A 72 -0.74 -4.58 -5.26
CA SER A 72 0.01 -4.48 -6.54
C SER A 72 -0.33 -5.57 -7.55
N LEU A 73 -0.33 -6.84 -7.12
CA LEU A 73 -0.62 -7.98 -8.01
C LEU A 73 -2.08 -7.97 -8.48
N THR A 74 -3.00 -7.62 -7.58
CA THR A 74 -4.42 -7.47 -7.93
C THR A 74 -4.63 -6.33 -8.93
N ILE A 75 -3.95 -5.19 -8.77
CA ILE A 75 -4.01 -4.05 -9.70
C ILE A 75 -3.39 -4.44 -11.06
N ALA A 76 -2.25 -5.10 -11.05
CA ALA A 76 -1.58 -5.56 -12.28
C ALA A 76 -2.46 -6.54 -13.08
N SER A 77 -3.22 -7.40 -12.40
CA SER A 77 -4.16 -8.31 -13.06
C SER A 77 -5.32 -7.60 -13.77
N ARG A 78 -5.58 -6.32 -13.46
CA ARG A 78 -6.54 -5.46 -14.16
C ARG A 78 -5.93 -4.71 -15.36
N GLY A 79 -4.67 -5.01 -15.72
CA GLY A 79 -4.02 -4.44 -16.91
C GLY A 79 -3.09 -3.26 -16.64
N PHE A 80 -2.90 -2.84 -15.40
CA PHE A 80 -1.99 -1.75 -15.03
C PHE A 80 -0.53 -2.20 -14.95
N ARG A 81 0.40 -1.24 -15.05
CA ARG A 81 1.80 -1.41 -14.68
C ARG A 81 2.00 -0.84 -13.28
N VAL A 82 2.55 -1.62 -12.37
CA VAL A 82 2.64 -1.25 -10.96
C VAL A 82 4.09 -1.14 -10.52
N VAL A 83 4.41 -0.04 -9.87
CA VAL A 83 5.63 0.12 -9.07
C VAL A 83 5.22 -0.14 -7.63
N SER A 84 5.58 -1.32 -7.14
CA SER A 84 5.28 -1.81 -5.80
C SER A 84 6.41 -1.43 -4.84
N THR A 85 6.09 -0.72 -3.78
CA THR A 85 7.11 -0.28 -2.81
C THR A 85 6.78 -0.77 -1.41
N ASP A 86 7.82 -1.08 -0.65
CA ASP A 86 7.71 -1.37 0.77
C ASP A 86 8.99 -0.97 1.48
N PHE A 87 8.87 -0.55 2.74
CA PHE A 87 10.01 -0.18 3.58
C PHE A 87 10.89 -1.39 3.94
N ALA A 88 10.30 -2.58 4.07
CA ALA A 88 10.99 -3.79 4.51
C ALA A 88 11.60 -4.55 3.32
N PRO A 89 12.95 -4.66 3.22
CA PRO A 89 13.63 -5.32 2.11
C PRO A 89 13.17 -6.76 1.81
N PRO A 90 12.84 -7.62 2.79
CA PRO A 90 12.37 -8.99 2.52
C PRO A 90 11.08 -9.07 1.70
N ASN A 91 10.23 -8.04 1.78
CA ASN A 91 8.96 -7.99 1.06
C ASN A 91 9.14 -7.92 -0.45
N LYS A 92 10.18 -7.21 -0.93
CA LYS A 92 10.54 -7.15 -2.35
C LYS A 92 10.72 -8.55 -2.94
N ASN A 93 11.59 -9.37 -2.34
CA ASN A 93 11.89 -10.71 -2.84
C ASN A 93 10.66 -11.64 -2.83
N LEU A 94 9.80 -11.48 -1.83
CA LEU A 94 8.56 -12.26 -1.74
C LEU A 94 7.55 -11.82 -2.81
N GLY A 95 7.42 -10.51 -3.03
CA GLY A 95 6.59 -9.93 -4.07
C GLY A 95 7.01 -10.41 -5.47
N GLU A 96 8.31 -10.36 -5.79
CA GLU A 96 8.85 -10.85 -7.06
C GLU A 96 8.53 -12.33 -7.32
N LYS A 97 8.70 -13.19 -6.31
CA LYS A 97 8.34 -14.61 -6.41
C LYS A 97 6.85 -14.81 -6.68
N ARG A 98 6.00 -14.03 -6.02
CA ARG A 98 4.55 -14.08 -6.23
C ARG A 98 4.16 -13.58 -7.62
N ALA A 99 4.74 -12.47 -8.08
CA ALA A 99 4.50 -11.96 -9.42
C ALA A 99 4.86 -13.00 -10.49
N ALA A 100 5.99 -13.68 -10.34
CA ALA A 100 6.40 -14.77 -11.24
C ALA A 100 5.39 -15.93 -11.23
N ALA A 101 4.92 -16.33 -10.04
CA ALA A 101 3.93 -17.42 -9.89
C ALA A 101 2.58 -17.09 -10.54
N PHE A 102 2.22 -15.80 -10.63
CA PHE A 102 0.98 -15.33 -11.28
C PHE A 102 1.16 -14.88 -12.74
N GLY A 103 2.39 -14.96 -13.31
CA GLY A 103 2.67 -14.51 -14.67
C GLY A 103 2.59 -12.98 -14.83
N LEU A 104 2.90 -12.22 -13.77
CA LEU A 104 2.80 -10.75 -13.72
C LEU A 104 4.18 -10.06 -13.62
N SER A 105 5.28 -10.78 -13.83
CA SER A 105 6.64 -10.23 -13.68
C SER A 105 6.95 -9.07 -14.64
N ASP A 106 6.29 -9.00 -15.76
CA ASP A 106 6.41 -7.92 -16.76
C ASP A 106 5.55 -6.68 -16.42
N ARG A 107 4.69 -6.79 -15.42
CA ARG A 107 3.73 -5.74 -15.02
C ARG A 107 4.00 -5.13 -13.66
N VAL A 108 4.80 -5.76 -12.81
CA VAL A 108 5.07 -5.27 -11.44
C VAL A 108 6.56 -5.17 -11.19
N GLU A 109 7.02 -3.96 -10.90
CA GLU A 109 8.37 -3.67 -10.44
C GLU A 109 8.36 -3.54 -8.91
N PHE A 110 9.26 -4.23 -8.20
CA PHE A 110 9.34 -4.16 -6.74
C PHE A 110 10.57 -3.37 -6.27
N HIS A 111 10.35 -2.42 -5.37
CA HIS A 111 11.41 -1.60 -4.80
C HIS A 111 11.31 -1.52 -3.28
N THR A 112 12.47 -1.50 -2.61
CA THR A 112 12.53 -1.06 -1.22
C THR A 112 12.56 0.46 -1.22
N ALA A 113 11.58 1.11 -0.59
CA ALA A 113 11.47 2.56 -0.50
C ALA A 113 10.67 2.99 0.74
N ASP A 114 11.03 4.14 1.28
CA ASP A 114 10.24 4.85 2.29
C ASP A 114 9.18 5.70 1.58
N ALA A 115 7.93 5.58 1.99
CA ALA A 115 6.85 6.40 1.46
C ALA A 115 7.07 7.91 1.70
N GLN A 116 7.89 8.27 2.68
CA GLN A 116 8.27 9.64 2.99
C GLN A 116 9.40 10.19 2.10
N ASP A 117 10.01 9.34 1.28
CA ASP A 117 11.08 9.70 0.34
C ASP A 117 10.91 8.94 -0.99
N LEU A 118 10.24 9.57 -1.94
CA LEU A 118 10.04 9.08 -3.29
C LEU A 118 10.97 9.76 -4.30
N SER A 119 12.10 10.31 -3.86
CA SER A 119 13.08 11.03 -4.68
C SER A 119 13.64 10.22 -5.85
N ARG A 120 13.55 8.89 -5.76
CA ARG A 120 13.87 7.97 -6.85
C ARG A 120 13.05 8.23 -8.11
N TRP A 121 11.85 8.76 -7.97
CA TRP A 121 10.94 9.05 -9.08
C TRP A 121 10.77 10.54 -9.28
N GLY A 122 10.82 10.96 -10.54
CA GLY A 122 10.62 12.35 -10.93
C GLY A 122 9.16 12.81 -10.76
N ASP A 123 8.96 14.13 -10.86
CA ASP A 123 7.63 14.74 -10.79
C ASP A 123 6.73 14.21 -11.92
N GLY A 124 5.46 14.02 -11.62
CA GLY A 124 4.46 13.60 -12.60
C GLY A 124 4.72 12.23 -13.25
N THR A 125 5.38 11.32 -12.54
CA THR A 125 5.74 9.99 -13.07
C THR A 125 4.56 9.03 -13.14
N PHE A 126 3.61 9.12 -12.21
CA PHE A 126 2.55 8.13 -12.04
C PHE A 126 1.17 8.64 -12.43
N ASP A 127 0.37 7.75 -13.02
CA ASP A 127 -1.02 7.99 -13.39
C ASP A 127 -1.99 7.81 -12.20
N ALA A 128 -1.56 7.08 -11.17
CA ALA A 128 -2.27 6.93 -9.92
C ALA A 128 -1.31 6.50 -8.81
N CYS A 129 -1.71 6.69 -7.55
CA CYS A 129 -1.05 6.13 -6.38
C CYS A 129 -2.09 5.42 -5.51
N VAL A 130 -1.68 4.31 -4.90
CA VAL A 130 -2.45 3.63 -3.87
C VAL A 130 -1.60 3.46 -2.61
N GLY A 131 -2.26 3.39 -1.44
CA GLY A 131 -1.59 3.18 -0.17
C GLY A 131 -2.50 2.43 0.79
N THR A 132 -2.50 1.09 0.71
CA THR A 132 -3.41 0.26 1.48
C THR A 132 -2.85 -0.02 2.86
N TYR A 133 -3.49 0.53 3.89
CA TYR A 133 -3.11 0.40 5.30
C TYR A 133 -1.69 0.88 5.63
N VAL A 134 -1.13 1.82 4.86
CA VAL A 134 0.24 2.31 5.05
C VAL A 134 0.32 3.58 5.89
N LEU A 135 -0.58 4.55 5.69
CA LEU A 135 -0.46 5.88 6.29
C LEU A 135 -0.48 5.86 7.82
N MET A 136 -1.18 4.91 8.43
CA MET A 136 -1.23 4.77 9.89
C MET A 136 0.09 4.33 10.53
N PHE A 137 1.02 3.84 9.71
CA PHE A 137 2.35 3.40 10.17
C PHE A 137 3.46 4.39 9.83
N THR A 138 3.15 5.45 9.08
CA THR A 138 4.16 6.47 8.70
C THR A 138 4.27 7.54 9.77
N PRO A 139 5.50 7.91 10.19
CA PRO A 139 5.73 8.96 11.19
C PRO A 139 5.26 10.34 10.75
N ASP A 140 5.44 10.68 9.46
CA ASP A 140 5.09 11.98 8.87
C ASP A 140 4.19 11.79 7.64
N VAL A 141 2.88 11.74 7.88
CA VAL A 141 1.87 11.60 6.83
C VAL A 141 1.86 12.79 5.87
N GLU A 142 2.14 14.00 6.36
CA GLU A 142 2.19 15.19 5.50
C GLU A 142 3.33 15.10 4.50
N ARG A 143 4.47 14.57 4.92
CA ARG A 143 5.61 14.33 4.02
C ARG A 143 5.26 13.29 2.96
N VAL A 144 4.60 12.19 3.34
CA VAL A 144 4.08 11.21 2.35
C VAL A 144 3.17 11.89 1.34
N CYS A 145 2.21 12.70 1.80
CA CYS A 145 1.29 13.40 0.92
C CYS A 145 2.00 14.36 -0.04
N ARG A 146 3.02 15.09 0.43
CA ARG A 146 3.83 15.98 -0.45
C ARG A 146 4.56 15.19 -1.53
N GLU A 147 5.20 14.09 -1.16
CA GLU A 147 5.92 13.23 -2.11
C GLU A 147 4.96 12.56 -3.10
N VAL A 148 3.84 12.02 -2.64
CA VAL A 148 2.81 11.44 -3.51
C VAL A 148 2.31 12.49 -4.50
N ARG A 149 1.98 13.70 -4.04
CA ARG A 149 1.55 14.78 -4.92
C ARG A 149 2.61 15.13 -5.97
N ARG A 150 3.88 15.16 -5.59
CA ARG A 150 4.99 15.48 -6.51
C ARG A 150 5.12 14.43 -7.61
N VAL A 151 5.08 13.15 -7.25
CA VAL A 151 5.28 12.07 -8.23
C VAL A 151 4.05 11.75 -9.06
N LEU A 152 2.86 12.20 -8.66
CA LEU A 152 1.62 12.06 -9.42
C LEU A 152 1.51 13.11 -10.53
N LYS A 153 0.98 12.69 -11.68
CA LYS A 153 0.54 13.62 -12.73
C LYS A 153 -0.55 14.56 -12.20
N PRO A 154 -0.66 15.78 -12.74
CA PRO A 154 -1.75 16.68 -12.35
C PRO A 154 -3.13 16.02 -12.50
N GLY A 155 -3.93 16.04 -11.43
CA GLY A 155 -5.27 15.43 -11.40
C GLY A 155 -5.29 13.90 -11.21
N ALA A 156 -4.13 13.25 -11.11
CA ALA A 156 -4.07 11.82 -10.86
C ALA A 156 -4.56 11.45 -9.45
N PRO A 157 -5.29 10.33 -9.27
CA PRO A 157 -5.85 9.95 -7.99
C PRO A 157 -4.80 9.37 -7.04
N PHE A 158 -4.98 9.65 -5.74
CA PHE A 158 -4.36 8.92 -4.65
C PHE A 158 -5.46 8.21 -3.83
N ILE A 159 -5.44 6.89 -3.82
CA ILE A 159 -6.39 6.05 -3.08
C ILE A 159 -5.68 5.46 -1.88
N THR A 160 -6.21 5.66 -0.68
CA THR A 160 -5.66 5.05 0.53
C THR A 160 -6.74 4.41 1.37
N THR A 161 -6.36 3.41 2.14
CA THR A 161 -7.25 2.75 3.10
C THR A 161 -6.63 2.78 4.49
N VAL A 162 -7.47 2.89 5.50
CA VAL A 162 -7.07 2.88 6.91
C VAL A 162 -7.98 1.96 7.71
N TRP A 163 -7.49 1.43 8.81
CA TRP A 163 -8.35 0.70 9.75
C TRP A 163 -9.21 1.66 10.54
N GLN A 164 -10.47 1.33 10.69
CA GLN A 164 -11.35 2.01 11.64
C GLN A 164 -11.38 1.27 12.99
N PRO A 165 -11.66 1.99 14.09
CA PRO A 165 -11.95 1.36 15.38
C PRO A 165 -13.15 0.39 15.28
N PRO A 166 -13.28 -0.59 16.21
CA PRO A 166 -13.99 -1.86 16.03
C PRO A 166 -15.49 -1.83 15.70
N ALA A 167 -16.10 -0.67 15.53
CA ALA A 167 -17.50 -0.56 15.16
C ALA A 167 -17.78 -0.56 13.64
N ARG A 168 -16.76 -0.39 12.79
CA ARG A 168 -16.92 -0.39 11.32
C ARG A 168 -15.63 -0.89 10.67
N VAL A 169 -15.62 -2.13 10.24
CA VAL A 169 -14.58 -2.72 9.40
C VAL A 169 -14.95 -2.44 7.94
N ASP A 170 -13.98 -2.04 7.14
CA ASP A 170 -14.04 -1.74 5.71
C ASP A 170 -14.45 -0.30 5.33
N ILE A 171 -13.51 0.64 5.48
CA ILE A 171 -13.60 1.91 4.75
C ILE A 171 -12.35 2.07 3.88
N CYS A 172 -12.56 2.02 2.57
CA CYS A 172 -11.68 2.66 1.63
C CYS A 172 -11.93 4.17 1.74
N VAL A 173 -10.99 4.89 2.35
CA VAL A 173 -11.01 6.36 2.37
C VAL A 173 -10.19 6.83 1.19
N GLU A 174 -10.84 7.41 0.23
CA GLU A 174 -10.18 8.17 -0.80
C GLU A 174 -9.78 9.52 -0.20
N ILE A 175 -8.49 9.71 0.11
CA ILE A 175 -7.98 11.01 0.51
C ILE A 175 -7.63 11.79 -0.76
N ASN A 176 -8.63 12.49 -1.29
CA ASN A 176 -8.44 13.52 -2.31
C ASN A 176 -8.05 14.89 -1.68
N HIS A 177 -7.61 14.91 -0.43
CA HIS A 177 -7.22 16.13 0.28
C HIS A 177 -5.75 16.14 0.70
N CYS A 178 -4.84 15.96 -0.27
CA CYS A 178 -3.57 16.67 -0.20
C CYS A 178 -3.74 17.93 -1.05
N VAL A 179 -4.35 18.98 -0.47
CA VAL A 179 -4.52 20.32 -1.10
C VAL A 179 -4.93 20.23 -2.58
N GLY A 180 -6.20 19.95 -2.83
CA GLY A 180 -6.81 20.06 -4.16
C GLY A 180 -7.50 18.85 -4.74
N CYS A 181 -7.66 17.76 -4.00
CA CYS A 181 -8.45 16.61 -4.45
C CYS A 181 -9.30 16.07 -3.30
N THR A 182 -10.57 15.82 -3.52
CA THR A 182 -11.50 15.29 -2.52
C THR A 182 -12.35 14.17 -3.09
N THR A 183 -12.31 12.99 -2.52
CA THR A 183 -13.46 12.06 -2.52
C THR A 183 -13.30 11.08 -1.35
N ILE A 184 -14.33 10.99 -0.52
CA ILE A 184 -14.46 10.01 0.54
C ILE A 184 -15.51 9.01 0.07
N LEU A 185 -15.18 7.74 -0.01
CA LEU A 185 -16.15 6.67 -0.25
C LEU A 185 -16.64 6.13 1.10
N HIS A 186 -17.92 6.18 1.31
CA HIS A 186 -18.63 5.59 2.46
C HIS A 186 -18.92 4.11 2.24
#